data_32ea143ecea39eaf365378f68b68d748
#
_entry.id   32ea143ecea39eaf365378f68b68d748
#
_cell.length_a   1.000
_cell.length_b   1.000
_cell.length_c   1.000
_cell.angle_alpha   90.00
_cell.angle_beta   90.00
_cell.angle_gamma   90.00
#
_symmetry.space_group_name_H-M   'P 1'
#
loop_
_entity.id
_entity.type
_entity.pdbx_description
1 polymer ?
#
loop_
_entity_poly.entity_id
_entity_poly.type
_entity_poly.pdbx_seq_one_letter_code
_entity_poly.pdbx_strand_id
1 'polypeptide(L)'
;MVLFIILAILVVILIAIGVLFYMRSNKRNLIEKTEERKNEIEQLPLDDNLRKLTGLNLKGETKTKYDAMKKDNTETTNKYLAPVEEKIQNAEEFLEKFKFTAAQTEIDDAHELMDQYEENYQHQVTQVDDIINLHKENEALYEKCKVDYREMKRDVLANRHQFGEA
;
A
#
# COMPACT_ATOMS: atom_id res chain seq x y z
N MET A 1 11.47 5.52 -64.47
CA MET A 1 11.92 6.32 -63.32
C MET A 1 10.78 6.67 -62.38
N VAL A 2 9.69 7.32 -62.84
CA VAL A 2 8.54 7.73 -61.97
C VAL A 2 7.90 6.55 -61.25
N LEU A 3 7.71 5.39 -61.87
CA LEU A 3 7.11 4.20 -61.28
C LEU A 3 7.92 3.68 -60.08
N PHE A 4 9.26 3.69 -60.13
CA PHE A 4 10.13 3.27 -59.03
C PHE A 4 10.03 4.22 -57.85
N ILE A 5 9.88 5.52 -58.08
CA ILE A 5 9.71 6.53 -57.02
C ILE A 5 8.37 6.31 -56.31
N ILE A 6 7.28 6.08 -57.07
CA ILE A 6 5.96 5.79 -56.47
C ILE A 6 6.01 4.50 -55.65
N LEU A 7 6.64 3.45 -56.17
CA LEU A 7 6.78 2.18 -55.44
C LEU A 7 7.57 2.36 -54.14
N ALA A 8 8.66 3.10 -54.20
CA ALA A 8 9.50 3.40 -53.02
C ALA A 8 8.66 4.17 -51.93
N ILE A 9 7.91 5.17 -52.35
CA ILE A 9 7.03 5.92 -51.42
C ILE A 9 5.97 5.01 -50.78
N LEU A 10 5.33 4.13 -51.57
CA LEU A 10 4.35 3.17 -51.05
C LEU A 10 4.98 2.23 -50.01
N VAL A 11 6.18 1.72 -50.24
CA VAL A 11 6.89 0.86 -49.30
C VAL A 11 7.20 1.62 -47.99
N VAL A 12 7.63 2.86 -48.07
CA VAL A 12 7.87 3.69 -46.87
C VAL A 12 6.60 3.93 -46.07
N ILE A 13 5.49 4.20 -46.76
CA ILE A 13 4.18 4.38 -46.10
C ILE A 13 3.74 3.09 -45.40
N LEU A 14 3.88 1.93 -46.06
CA LEU A 14 3.53 0.63 -45.45
C LEU A 14 4.39 0.33 -44.21
N ILE A 15 5.68 0.63 -44.26
CA ILE A 15 6.58 0.47 -43.10
C ILE A 15 6.13 1.40 -41.96
N ALA A 16 5.83 2.67 -42.25
CA ALA A 16 5.38 3.63 -41.26
C ALA A 16 4.06 3.18 -40.59
N ILE A 17 3.11 2.70 -41.37
CA ILE A 17 1.86 2.13 -40.86
C ILE A 17 2.15 0.92 -39.96
N GLY A 18 3.01 0.00 -40.40
CA GLY A 18 3.40 -1.17 -39.62
C GLY A 18 4.03 -0.80 -38.26
N VAL A 19 4.91 0.20 -38.24
CA VAL A 19 5.52 0.72 -37.00
C VAL A 19 4.47 1.32 -36.07
N LEU A 20 3.54 2.11 -36.59
CA LEU A 20 2.47 2.69 -35.79
C LEU A 20 1.56 1.61 -35.15
N PHE A 21 1.19 0.59 -35.92
CA PHE A 21 0.42 -0.54 -35.41
C PHE A 21 1.19 -1.32 -34.33
N TYR A 22 2.47 -1.57 -34.56
CA TYR A 22 3.32 -2.23 -33.57
C TYR A 22 3.42 -1.42 -32.26
N MET A 23 3.67 -0.12 -32.36
CA MET A 23 3.72 0.76 -31.18
C MET A 23 2.39 0.79 -30.43
N ARG A 24 1.28 0.86 -31.16
CA ARG A 24 -0.06 0.82 -30.58
C ARG A 24 -0.31 -0.48 -29.82
N SER A 25 -0.02 -1.62 -30.44
CA SER A 25 -0.18 -2.94 -29.83
C SER A 25 0.65 -3.11 -28.57
N ASN A 26 1.91 -2.67 -28.62
CA ASN A 26 2.81 -2.73 -27.47
C ASN A 26 2.32 -1.87 -26.30
N LYS A 27 1.84 -0.65 -26.55
CA LYS A 27 1.29 0.23 -25.51
C LYS A 27 -0.02 -0.30 -24.94
N ARG A 28 -0.89 -0.88 -25.77
CA ARG A 28 -2.13 -1.54 -25.31
C ARG A 28 -1.82 -2.68 -24.34
N ASN A 29 -0.84 -3.50 -24.65
CA ASN A 29 -0.41 -4.59 -23.77
C ASN A 29 0.17 -4.05 -22.44
N LEU A 30 0.83 -2.88 -22.44
CA LEU A 30 1.28 -2.24 -21.20
C LEU A 30 0.10 -1.73 -20.35
N ILE A 31 -0.92 -1.15 -20.98
CA ILE A 31 -2.14 -0.71 -20.29
C ILE A 31 -2.83 -1.91 -19.63
N GLU A 32 -3.04 -3.00 -20.38
CA GLU A 32 -3.65 -4.24 -19.84
C GLU A 32 -2.88 -4.77 -18.61
N LYS A 33 -1.54 -4.78 -18.68
CA LYS A 33 -0.70 -5.18 -17.52
C LYS A 33 -0.81 -4.20 -16.34
N THR A 34 -0.98 -2.93 -16.61
CA THR A 34 -1.17 -1.91 -15.57
C THR A 34 -2.52 -2.10 -14.86
N GLU A 35 -3.57 -2.43 -15.61
CA GLU A 35 -4.88 -2.81 -15.06
C GLU A 35 -4.81 -4.09 -14.23
N GLU A 36 -4.12 -5.12 -14.72
CA GLU A 36 -3.90 -6.36 -13.96
C GLU A 36 -3.21 -6.07 -12.64
N ARG A 37 -2.13 -5.28 -12.65
CA ARG A 37 -1.42 -4.87 -11.43
C ARG A 37 -2.31 -4.04 -10.49
N LYS A 38 -3.10 -3.11 -11.02
CA LYS A 38 -4.08 -2.35 -10.23
C LYS A 38 -5.03 -3.29 -9.48
N ASN A 39 -5.60 -4.28 -10.20
CA ASN A 39 -6.51 -5.25 -9.60
C ASN A 39 -5.84 -6.11 -8.51
N GLU A 40 -4.56 -6.45 -8.65
CA GLU A 40 -3.78 -7.15 -7.63
C GLU A 40 -3.58 -6.26 -6.38
N ILE A 41 -3.24 -4.99 -6.58
CA ILE A 41 -3.02 -4.03 -5.50
C ILE A 41 -4.32 -3.70 -4.76
N GLU A 42 -5.45 -3.59 -5.45
CA GLU A 42 -6.77 -3.40 -4.84
C GLU A 42 -7.16 -4.54 -3.88
N GLN A 43 -6.60 -5.73 -4.10
CA GLN A 43 -6.82 -6.89 -3.24
C GLN A 43 -5.92 -6.89 -1.99
N LEU A 44 -4.95 -5.97 -1.88
CA LEU A 44 -4.12 -5.87 -0.68
C LEU A 44 -4.99 -5.48 0.53
N PRO A 45 -5.01 -6.30 1.58
CA PRO A 45 -6.00 -6.17 2.65
C PRO A 45 -5.56 -5.16 3.72
N LEU A 46 -5.51 -3.85 3.38
CA LEU A 46 -5.22 -2.78 4.35
C LEU A 46 -6.11 -2.87 5.59
N ASP A 47 -7.42 -3.05 5.40
CA ASP A 47 -8.37 -3.15 6.51
C ASP A 47 -8.25 -4.47 7.28
N ASP A 48 -7.89 -5.57 6.62
CA ASP A 48 -7.70 -6.86 7.28
C ASP A 48 -6.47 -6.87 8.19
N ASN A 49 -5.43 -6.10 7.84
CA ASN A 49 -4.29 -5.89 8.74
C ASN A 49 -4.75 -5.19 10.02
N LEU A 50 -5.58 -4.16 9.93
CA LEU A 50 -6.14 -3.49 11.11
C LEU A 50 -7.08 -4.40 11.90
N ARG A 51 -7.79 -5.34 11.27
CA ARG A 51 -8.65 -6.31 11.96
C ARG A 51 -7.87 -7.21 12.93
N LYS A 52 -6.59 -7.48 12.68
CA LYS A 52 -5.72 -8.21 13.62
C LYS A 52 -5.63 -7.52 14.99
N LEU A 53 -5.81 -6.20 15.02
CA LEU A 53 -5.77 -5.38 16.22
C LEU A 53 -7.14 -5.25 16.93
N THR A 54 -8.24 -5.57 16.24
CA THR A 54 -9.62 -5.32 16.75
C THR A 54 -9.96 -6.17 17.98
N GLY A 55 -9.33 -7.36 18.13
CA GLY A 55 -9.49 -8.24 19.28
C GLY A 55 -8.65 -7.85 20.49
N LEU A 56 -7.72 -6.89 20.33
CA LEU A 56 -6.81 -6.46 21.38
C LEU A 56 -7.45 -5.30 22.18
N ASN A 57 -7.34 -5.37 23.50
CA ASN A 57 -7.80 -4.28 24.38
C ASN A 57 -6.75 -3.15 24.40
N LEU A 58 -6.60 -2.46 23.24
CA LEU A 58 -5.63 -1.39 23.06
C LEU A 58 -5.95 -0.20 23.96
N LYS A 59 -4.93 0.33 24.65
CA LYS A 59 -5.03 1.48 25.56
C LYS A 59 -3.82 2.41 25.39
N GLY A 60 -3.99 3.68 25.77
CA GLY A 60 -2.92 4.66 25.72
C GLY A 60 -2.30 4.80 24.33
N GLU A 61 -0.99 4.73 24.25
CA GLU A 61 -0.22 4.93 23.02
C GLU A 61 -0.59 3.95 21.89
N THR A 62 -0.81 2.67 22.22
CA THR A 62 -1.18 1.66 21.22
C THR A 62 -2.53 1.96 20.58
N LYS A 63 -3.49 2.48 21.35
CA LYS A 63 -4.79 2.92 20.81
C LYS A 63 -4.63 4.14 19.91
N THR A 64 -3.82 5.12 20.32
CA THR A 64 -3.56 6.31 19.51
C THR A 64 -2.93 5.94 18.16
N LYS A 65 -1.96 5.03 18.15
CA LYS A 65 -1.35 4.50 16.92
C LYS A 65 -2.39 3.81 16.02
N TYR A 66 -3.24 2.96 16.59
CA TYR A 66 -4.31 2.29 15.85
C TYR A 66 -5.29 3.27 15.19
N ASP A 67 -5.75 4.28 15.95
CA ASP A 67 -6.69 5.28 15.45
C ASP A 67 -6.06 6.14 14.33
N ALA A 68 -4.76 6.45 14.44
CA ALA A 68 -4.00 7.13 13.40
C ALA A 68 -3.90 6.29 12.13
N MET A 69 -3.54 5.01 12.24
CA MET A 69 -3.44 4.09 11.10
C MET A 69 -4.78 3.92 10.38
N LYS A 70 -5.89 3.84 11.13
CA LYS A 70 -7.23 3.73 10.54
C LYS A 70 -7.60 4.95 9.70
N LYS A 71 -7.20 6.13 10.14
CA LYS A 71 -7.38 7.37 9.38
C LYS A 71 -6.50 7.39 8.13
N ASP A 72 -5.24 7.00 8.30
CA ASP A 72 -4.23 6.98 7.25
C ASP A 72 -4.58 6.03 6.09
N ASN A 73 -5.25 4.90 6.37
CA ASN A 73 -5.73 3.97 5.35
C ASN A 73 -6.63 4.63 4.30
N THR A 74 -7.60 5.41 4.75
CA THR A 74 -8.53 6.09 3.84
C THR A 74 -7.81 7.16 3.03
N GLU A 75 -6.89 7.90 3.67
CA GLU A 75 -6.09 8.91 3.01
C GLU A 75 -5.14 8.27 1.98
N THR A 76 -4.49 7.16 2.31
CA THR A 76 -3.60 6.39 1.42
C THR A 76 -4.36 5.89 0.18
N THR A 77 -5.51 5.26 0.37
CA THR A 77 -6.33 4.76 -0.74
C THR A 77 -6.77 5.90 -1.67
N ASN A 78 -7.28 7.00 -1.11
CA ASN A 78 -7.74 8.13 -1.90
C ASN A 78 -6.59 8.86 -2.63
N LYS A 79 -5.42 8.91 -2.01
CA LYS A 79 -4.28 9.64 -2.56
C LYS A 79 -3.55 8.87 -3.66
N TYR A 80 -3.39 7.57 -3.48
CA TYR A 80 -2.53 6.77 -4.34
C TYR A 80 -3.30 5.82 -5.26
N LEU A 81 -4.36 5.17 -4.80
CA LEU A 81 -5.07 4.17 -5.59
C LEU A 81 -6.20 4.78 -6.43
N ALA A 82 -6.98 5.70 -5.88
CA ALA A 82 -8.09 6.29 -6.61
C ALA A 82 -7.67 7.00 -7.92
N PRO A 83 -6.51 7.73 -8.00
CA PRO A 83 -6.08 8.37 -9.24
C PRO A 83 -5.58 7.40 -10.32
N VAL A 84 -5.25 6.14 -9.99
CA VAL A 84 -4.70 5.16 -10.95
C VAL A 84 -5.67 4.90 -12.08
N GLU A 85 -6.95 4.79 -11.80
CA GLU A 85 -7.99 4.60 -12.81
C GLU A 85 -8.03 5.72 -13.85
N GLU A 86 -7.96 6.98 -13.39
CA GLU A 86 -7.91 8.15 -14.28
C GLU A 86 -6.66 8.10 -15.17
N LYS A 87 -5.50 7.71 -14.61
CA LYS A 87 -4.25 7.58 -15.35
C LYS A 87 -4.34 6.52 -16.45
N ILE A 88 -4.94 5.37 -16.16
CA ILE A 88 -5.17 4.31 -17.13
C ILE A 88 -6.10 4.80 -18.25
N GLN A 89 -7.22 5.43 -17.93
CA GLN A 89 -8.14 5.99 -18.91
C GLN A 89 -7.48 7.05 -19.80
N ASN A 90 -6.70 7.94 -19.22
CA ASN A 90 -5.93 8.94 -19.98
C ASN A 90 -4.93 8.28 -20.93
N ALA A 91 -4.25 7.21 -20.50
CA ALA A 91 -3.32 6.46 -21.33
C ALA A 91 -4.04 5.84 -22.54
N GLU A 92 -5.22 5.28 -22.36
CA GLU A 92 -6.06 4.75 -23.44
C GLU A 92 -6.47 5.84 -24.43
N GLU A 93 -6.96 6.99 -23.94
CA GLU A 93 -7.32 8.11 -24.80
C GLU A 93 -6.12 8.64 -25.61
N PHE A 94 -4.94 8.74 -25.00
CA PHE A 94 -3.73 9.14 -25.71
C PHE A 94 -3.32 8.11 -26.76
N LEU A 95 -3.48 6.82 -26.46
CA LEU A 95 -3.22 5.74 -27.39
C LEU A 95 -4.14 5.78 -28.62
N GLU A 96 -5.43 6.07 -28.44
CA GLU A 96 -6.37 6.27 -29.52
C GLU A 96 -6.00 7.44 -30.43
N LYS A 97 -5.45 8.50 -29.86
CA LYS A 97 -4.97 9.69 -30.55
C LYS A 97 -3.52 9.54 -31.11
N PHE A 98 -2.95 8.33 -31.08
CA PHE A 98 -1.55 8.04 -31.48
C PHE A 98 -0.49 8.86 -30.74
N LYS A 99 -0.79 9.33 -29.54
CA LYS A 99 0.12 10.09 -28.67
C LYS A 99 0.90 9.15 -27.75
N PHE A 100 1.75 8.31 -28.31
CA PHE A 100 2.42 7.21 -27.60
C PHE A 100 3.28 7.64 -26.40
N THR A 101 3.94 8.79 -26.50
CA THR A 101 4.74 9.33 -25.38
C THR A 101 3.85 9.77 -24.22
N ALA A 102 2.74 10.45 -24.51
CA ALA A 102 1.82 10.87 -23.47
C ALA A 102 1.15 9.65 -22.80
N ALA A 103 0.76 8.63 -23.60
CA ALA A 103 0.24 7.38 -23.05
C ALA A 103 1.27 6.69 -22.13
N GLN A 104 2.56 6.69 -22.50
CA GLN A 104 3.62 6.13 -21.64
C GLN A 104 3.74 6.90 -20.32
N THR A 105 3.72 8.23 -20.37
CA THR A 105 3.80 9.05 -19.15
C THR A 105 2.66 8.73 -18.18
N GLU A 106 1.42 8.59 -18.66
CA GLU A 106 0.29 8.23 -17.79
C GLU A 106 0.43 6.81 -17.21
N ILE A 107 0.98 5.86 -17.99
CA ILE A 107 1.30 4.52 -17.49
C ILE A 107 2.36 4.57 -16.40
N ASP A 108 3.44 5.33 -16.62
CA ASP A 108 4.54 5.47 -15.66
C ASP A 108 4.05 6.15 -14.37
N ASP A 109 3.22 7.19 -14.47
CA ASP A 109 2.57 7.85 -13.33
C ASP A 109 1.67 6.87 -12.56
N ALA A 110 0.89 6.03 -13.27
CA ALA A 110 0.05 5.01 -12.64
C ALA A 110 0.91 4.00 -11.85
N HIS A 111 2.02 3.56 -12.41
CA HIS A 111 2.96 2.67 -11.73
C HIS A 111 3.57 3.31 -10.49
N GLU A 112 3.98 4.58 -10.55
CA GLU A 112 4.52 5.31 -9.41
C GLU A 112 3.51 5.40 -8.26
N LEU A 113 2.24 5.70 -8.57
CA LEU A 113 1.17 5.73 -7.58
C LEU A 113 0.94 4.36 -6.93
N MET A 114 0.97 3.29 -7.72
CA MET A 114 0.84 1.92 -7.23
C MET A 114 2.03 1.51 -6.35
N ASP A 115 3.26 1.88 -6.72
CA ASP A 115 4.47 1.63 -5.92
C ASP A 115 4.36 2.33 -4.55
N GLN A 116 3.91 3.60 -4.53
CA GLN A 116 3.70 4.35 -3.30
C GLN A 116 2.60 3.73 -2.42
N TYR A 117 1.55 3.19 -3.02
CA TYR A 117 0.50 2.47 -2.27
C TYR A 117 1.05 1.18 -1.65
N GLU A 118 1.81 0.38 -2.40
CA GLU A 118 2.44 -0.84 -1.90
C GLU A 118 3.44 -0.55 -0.76
N GLU A 119 4.24 0.50 -0.87
CA GLU A 119 5.16 0.93 0.19
C GLU A 119 4.40 1.28 1.48
N ASN A 120 3.32 2.05 1.37
CA ASN A 120 2.46 2.38 2.51
C ASN A 120 1.81 1.13 3.11
N TYR A 121 1.38 0.17 2.29
CA TYR A 121 0.86 -1.10 2.75
C TYR A 121 1.90 -1.89 3.57
N GLN A 122 3.12 -2.02 3.07
CA GLN A 122 4.21 -2.71 3.77
C GLN A 122 4.58 -2.01 5.10
N HIS A 123 4.61 -0.69 5.08
CA HIS A 123 4.82 0.10 6.29
C HIS A 123 3.72 -0.17 7.34
N GLN A 124 2.46 -0.23 6.91
CA GLN A 124 1.36 -0.55 7.79
C GLN A 124 1.44 -1.97 8.36
N VAL A 125 1.82 -2.97 7.56
CA VAL A 125 2.03 -4.35 8.05
C VAL A 125 3.03 -4.34 9.20
N THR A 126 4.16 -3.65 9.01
CA THR A 126 5.19 -3.51 10.05
C THR A 126 4.65 -2.83 11.31
N GLN A 127 3.90 -1.75 11.16
CA GLN A 127 3.31 -1.04 12.31
C GLN A 127 2.30 -1.91 13.09
N VAL A 128 1.50 -2.72 12.38
CA VAL A 128 0.57 -3.66 13.01
C VAL A 128 1.31 -4.69 13.85
N ASP A 129 2.38 -5.27 13.30
CA ASP A 129 3.20 -6.24 14.01
C ASP A 129 3.88 -5.62 15.24
N ASP A 130 4.38 -4.39 15.13
CA ASP A 130 4.95 -3.63 16.26
C ASP A 130 3.92 -3.39 17.37
N ILE A 131 2.69 -3.02 17.04
CA ILE A 131 1.59 -2.85 18.01
C ILE A 131 1.27 -4.17 18.71
N ILE A 132 1.21 -5.27 17.98
CA ILE A 132 0.95 -6.60 18.53
C ILE A 132 2.06 -7.00 19.51
N ASN A 133 3.32 -6.78 19.15
CA ASN A 133 4.46 -7.09 20.00
C ASN A 133 4.46 -6.22 21.26
N LEU A 134 4.28 -4.91 21.12
CA LEU A 134 4.18 -3.98 22.24
C LEU A 134 3.03 -4.35 23.19
N HIS A 135 1.89 -4.77 22.64
CA HIS A 135 0.76 -5.22 23.45
C HIS A 135 1.11 -6.47 24.28
N LYS A 136 1.75 -7.47 23.66
CA LYS A 136 2.21 -8.69 24.37
C LYS A 136 3.24 -8.36 25.48
N GLU A 137 4.18 -7.48 25.20
CA GLU A 137 5.18 -7.04 26.19
C GLU A 137 4.52 -6.35 27.38
N ASN A 138 3.56 -5.46 27.11
CA ASN A 138 2.80 -4.76 28.15
C ASN A 138 1.96 -5.72 29.00
N GLU A 139 1.33 -6.73 28.39
CA GLU A 139 0.59 -7.77 29.13
C GLU A 139 1.53 -8.59 30.03
N ALA A 140 2.68 -9.01 29.51
CA ALA A 140 3.68 -9.74 30.27
C ALA A 140 4.20 -8.93 31.47
N LEU A 141 4.48 -7.63 31.24
CA LEU A 141 4.93 -6.71 32.28
C LEU A 141 3.84 -6.52 33.35
N TYR A 142 2.58 -6.37 32.91
CA TYR A 142 1.45 -6.23 33.83
C TYR A 142 1.29 -7.46 34.73
N GLU A 143 1.34 -8.67 34.20
CA GLU A 143 1.24 -9.90 34.99
C GLU A 143 2.45 -10.04 35.95
N LYS A 144 3.66 -9.67 35.53
CA LYS A 144 4.82 -9.62 36.40
C LYS A 144 4.62 -8.64 37.58
N CYS A 145 4.22 -7.41 37.29
CA CYS A 145 3.94 -6.41 38.34
C CYS A 145 2.86 -6.89 39.32
N LYS A 146 1.87 -7.61 38.83
CA LYS A 146 0.80 -8.17 39.67
C LYS A 146 1.31 -9.29 40.59
N VAL A 147 2.21 -10.12 40.12
CA VAL A 147 2.90 -11.12 40.95
C VAL A 147 3.77 -10.44 42.04
N ASP A 148 4.62 -9.52 41.62
CA ASP A 148 5.52 -8.77 42.54
C ASP A 148 4.71 -8.02 43.60
N TYR A 149 3.60 -7.41 43.24
CA TYR A 149 2.70 -6.74 44.19
C TYR A 149 2.11 -7.71 45.20
N ARG A 150 1.67 -8.91 44.78
CA ARG A 150 1.12 -9.93 45.69
C ARG A 150 2.20 -10.43 46.65
N GLU A 151 3.43 -10.63 46.20
CA GLU A 151 4.54 -11.05 47.04
C GLU A 151 4.90 -9.96 48.06
N MET A 152 5.05 -8.72 47.61
CA MET A 152 5.30 -7.58 48.51
C MET A 152 4.18 -7.45 49.55
N LYS A 153 2.92 -7.55 49.16
CA LYS A 153 1.80 -7.49 50.11
C LYS A 153 1.85 -8.62 51.13
N ARG A 154 2.20 -9.83 50.71
CA ARG A 154 2.36 -10.99 51.63
C ARG A 154 3.52 -10.74 52.61
N ASP A 155 4.64 -10.24 52.13
CA ASP A 155 5.82 -9.96 52.98
C ASP A 155 5.54 -8.84 54.00
N VAL A 156 4.86 -7.77 53.60
CA VAL A 156 4.41 -6.71 54.52
C VAL A 156 3.45 -7.26 55.58
N LEU A 157 2.50 -8.13 55.20
CA LEU A 157 1.59 -8.75 56.13
C LEU A 157 2.30 -9.71 57.08
N ALA A 158 3.25 -10.50 56.61
CA ALA A 158 4.02 -11.44 57.43
C ALA A 158 4.91 -10.74 58.43
N ASN A 159 5.48 -9.56 58.08
CA ASN A 159 6.38 -8.78 58.89
C ASN A 159 5.71 -7.56 59.55
N ARG A 160 4.39 -7.53 59.63
CA ARG A 160 3.60 -6.40 60.16
C ARG A 160 4.05 -5.95 61.56
N HIS A 161 4.46 -6.89 62.41
CA HIS A 161 5.01 -6.62 63.73
C HIS A 161 6.37 -5.92 63.71
N GLN A 162 7.12 -5.94 62.62
CA GLN A 162 8.41 -5.26 62.46
C GLN A 162 8.24 -3.80 62.01
N PHE A 163 7.14 -3.45 61.40
CA PHE A 163 6.84 -2.10 60.91
C PHE A 163 6.10 -1.22 61.91
N GLY A 164 6.08 -1.66 63.17
CA GLY A 164 5.84 -0.81 64.33
C GLY A 164 4.38 -0.36 64.51
N GLU A 165 3.77 -0.74 65.57
CA GLU A 165 2.83 0.13 66.25
C GLU A 165 3.60 1.39 66.66
N ALA A 166 3.35 2.49 65.98
CA ALA A 166 3.64 3.83 66.50
C ALA A 166 2.28 4.49 66.78
#